data_bad324ebe58bb60a3289b3e3de56f38a
#
_entry.id   bad324ebe58bb60a3289b3e3de56f38a
#
_cell.length_a   1.000
_cell.length_b   1.000
_cell.length_c   1.000
_cell.angle_alpha   90.00
_cell.angle_beta   90.00
_cell.angle_gamma   90.00
#
_symmetry.space_group_name_H-M   'P 1'
#
loop_
_entity.id
_entity.type
_entity.pdbx_description
1 polymer ?
#
loop_
_entity_poly.entity_id
_entity_poly.type
_entity_poly.pdbx_seq_one_letter_code
_entity_poly.pdbx_strand_id
1 'polypeptide(L)'
;MDRRAREGVILTSAYACPVSTPTRTSLLTGMNAAHTGITNWTSTMRDTPSDATGGAVAMETGQIEENTGDRLIRPEWNINGMSPAPGVAHTQYATPLPQLLKDAGYFTIHVGKAHWASAGTPGASPYNMGFVVNVSGNVAGMPRSYQSEENYGNTPEKWNMLAVQNMTEYYGP
;
A
#
# COMPACT_ATOMS: atom_id res chain seq x y z
N MET A 1 -11.21 -24.70 -2.74
CA MET A 1 -11.08 -23.87 -3.98
C MET A 1 -12.05 -24.35 -5.06
N ASP A 2 -12.13 -25.63 -5.34
CA ASP A 2 -12.90 -26.20 -6.46
C ASP A 2 -14.40 -25.90 -6.45
N ARG A 3 -15.02 -25.80 -5.27
CA ARG A 3 -16.43 -25.41 -5.18
C ARG A 3 -16.66 -23.98 -5.68
N ARG A 4 -15.81 -23.03 -5.29
CA ARG A 4 -15.92 -21.63 -5.72
C ARG A 4 -15.65 -21.48 -7.21
N ALA A 5 -14.74 -22.27 -7.75
CA ALA A 5 -14.46 -22.29 -9.18
C ALA A 5 -15.65 -22.80 -10.02
N ARG A 6 -16.41 -23.74 -9.49
CA ARG A 6 -17.62 -24.27 -10.15
C ARG A 6 -18.84 -23.35 -10.05
N GLU A 7 -18.95 -22.61 -8.96
CA GLU A 7 -20.10 -21.72 -8.67
C GLU A 7 -19.85 -20.26 -9.09
N GLY A 8 -18.63 -19.91 -9.49
CA GLY A 8 -18.18 -18.55 -9.81
C GLY A 8 -17.53 -18.42 -11.18
N VAL A 9 -16.60 -17.49 -11.28
CA VAL A 9 -15.83 -17.19 -12.48
C VAL A 9 -14.37 -17.54 -12.26
N ILE A 10 -13.77 -18.23 -13.20
CA ILE A 10 -12.33 -18.52 -13.25
C ILE A 10 -11.70 -17.57 -14.27
N LEU A 11 -10.79 -16.74 -13.81
CA LEU A 11 -9.96 -15.92 -14.67
C LEU A 11 -8.71 -16.72 -15.06
N THR A 12 -8.60 -17.12 -16.32
CA THR A 12 -7.45 -17.90 -16.81
C THR A 12 -6.20 -17.06 -17.02
N SER A 13 -6.37 -15.74 -17.10
CA SER A 13 -5.29 -14.77 -17.28
C SER A 13 -5.56 -13.55 -16.40
N ALA A 14 -4.99 -13.55 -15.20
CA ALA A 14 -5.08 -12.43 -14.26
C ALA A 14 -3.67 -11.93 -13.96
N TYR A 15 -3.44 -10.65 -14.19
CA TYR A 15 -2.12 -10.04 -14.04
C TYR A 15 -2.12 -9.06 -12.86
N ALA A 16 -0.99 -8.99 -12.17
CA ALA A 16 -0.71 -8.03 -11.11
C ALA A 16 0.63 -7.34 -11.39
N CYS A 17 0.88 -6.23 -10.75
CA CYS A 17 2.22 -5.64 -10.74
C CYS A 17 3.18 -6.54 -9.95
N PRO A 18 4.49 -6.54 -10.25
CA PRO A 18 5.45 -7.43 -9.59
C PRO A 18 5.69 -7.10 -8.11
N VAL A 19 5.22 -5.94 -7.66
CA VAL A 19 5.39 -5.47 -6.27
C VAL A 19 4.08 -5.03 -5.64
N SER A 20 4.11 -4.84 -4.31
CA SER A 20 2.95 -4.70 -3.44
C SER A 20 2.09 -3.46 -3.72
N THR A 21 2.63 -2.27 -3.50
CA THR A 21 1.83 -1.04 -3.51
C THR A 21 1.16 -0.77 -4.87
N PRO A 22 1.83 -0.93 -6.02
CA PRO A 22 1.18 -0.77 -7.32
C PRO A 22 -0.03 -1.69 -7.52
N THR A 23 0.12 -2.97 -7.18
CA THR A 23 -0.98 -3.94 -7.28
C THR A 23 -2.14 -3.56 -6.36
N ARG A 24 -1.83 -3.18 -5.11
CA ARG A 24 -2.83 -2.86 -4.09
C ARG A 24 -3.59 -1.59 -4.42
N THR A 25 -2.91 -0.57 -4.90
CA THR A 25 -3.55 0.67 -5.34
C THR A 25 -4.39 0.46 -6.59
N SER A 26 -3.92 -0.34 -7.53
CA SER A 26 -4.71 -0.72 -8.71
C SER A 26 -6.00 -1.45 -8.33
N LEU A 27 -5.92 -2.37 -7.36
CA LEU A 27 -7.08 -3.11 -6.86
C LEU A 27 -8.12 -2.18 -6.20
N LEU A 28 -7.67 -1.21 -5.42
CA LEU A 28 -8.56 -0.29 -4.70
C LEU A 28 -9.15 0.81 -5.56
N THR A 29 -8.49 1.17 -6.66
CA THR A 29 -8.88 2.33 -7.48
C THR A 29 -9.40 1.96 -8.87
N GLY A 30 -9.15 0.73 -9.34
CA GLY A 30 -9.40 0.32 -10.72
C GLY A 30 -8.42 0.93 -11.74
N MET A 31 -7.41 1.68 -11.29
CA MET A 31 -6.41 2.31 -12.15
C MET A 31 -5.15 1.44 -12.23
N ASN A 32 -4.52 1.36 -13.40
CA ASN A 32 -3.25 0.66 -13.53
C ASN A 32 -2.07 1.51 -12.99
N ALA A 33 -0.92 0.87 -12.79
CA ALA A 33 0.26 1.51 -12.22
C ALA A 33 0.82 2.67 -13.07
N ALA A 34 0.67 2.59 -14.39
CA ALA A 34 1.09 3.68 -15.28
C ALA A 34 0.21 4.93 -15.10
N HIS A 35 -1.08 4.73 -14.87
CA HIS A 35 -2.01 5.82 -14.59
C HIS A 35 -1.78 6.43 -13.22
N THR A 36 -1.57 5.60 -12.19
CA THR A 36 -1.38 6.09 -10.83
C THR A 36 -0.01 6.72 -10.61
N GLY A 37 0.98 6.44 -11.45
CA GLY A 37 2.37 6.81 -11.21
C GLY A 37 2.99 6.11 -9.99
N ILE A 38 2.33 5.08 -9.44
CA ILE A 38 2.83 4.27 -8.34
C ILE A 38 3.41 2.99 -8.95
N THR A 39 4.71 3.00 -9.20
CA THR A 39 5.40 1.93 -9.93
C THR A 39 6.27 1.03 -9.06
N ASN A 40 6.48 1.43 -7.80
CA ASN A 40 7.22 0.65 -6.82
C ASN A 40 6.48 0.63 -5.47
N TRP A 41 6.93 -0.20 -4.52
CA TRP A 41 6.36 -0.21 -3.17
C TRP A 41 6.73 1.08 -2.41
N THR A 42 5.80 1.58 -1.60
CA THR A 42 6.03 2.77 -0.79
C THR A 42 6.92 2.44 0.41
N SER A 43 7.81 3.36 0.78
CA SER A 43 8.49 3.33 2.06
C SER A 43 7.50 3.55 3.21
N THR A 44 7.84 3.08 4.40
CA THR A 44 7.11 3.43 5.62
C THR A 44 7.26 4.91 5.96
N MET A 45 8.35 5.54 5.54
CA MET A 45 8.62 6.97 5.75
C MET A 45 8.16 7.78 4.54
N ARG A 46 7.47 8.87 4.81
CA ARG A 46 7.03 9.83 3.78
C ARG A 46 8.24 10.44 3.07
N ASP A 47 8.05 10.75 1.79
CA ASP A 47 9.04 11.39 0.91
C ASP A 47 10.39 10.63 0.84
N THR A 48 10.34 9.34 1.14
CA THR A 48 11.49 8.46 1.08
C THR A 48 11.28 7.43 -0.03
N PRO A 49 12.21 7.29 -0.99
CA PRO A 49 12.14 6.26 -2.01
C PRO A 49 12.14 4.87 -1.38
N SER A 50 11.46 3.93 -2.01
CA SER A 50 11.55 2.54 -1.62
C SER A 50 12.95 2.01 -1.95
N ASP A 51 13.61 1.43 -0.97
CA ASP A 51 14.95 0.84 -1.13
C ASP A 51 14.89 -0.58 -1.72
N ALA A 52 14.16 -0.75 -2.80
CA ALA A 52 14.06 -2.06 -3.47
C ALA A 52 15.37 -2.50 -4.15
N THR A 53 16.33 -1.60 -4.31
CA THR A 53 17.56 -1.86 -5.07
C THR A 53 18.84 -1.62 -4.28
N GLY A 54 18.73 -1.32 -2.97
CA GLY A 54 19.88 -1.01 -2.13
C GLY A 54 20.59 0.31 -2.48
N GLY A 55 19.98 1.12 -3.33
CA GLY A 55 20.45 2.43 -3.70
C GLY A 55 19.29 3.42 -3.69
N ALA A 56 19.43 4.50 -2.94
CA ALA A 56 18.51 5.61 -3.00
C ALA A 56 18.42 6.09 -4.46
N VAL A 57 17.36 5.74 -5.14
CA VAL A 57 17.00 6.43 -6.38
C VAL A 57 16.56 7.81 -5.96
N ALA A 58 17.49 8.76 -5.99
CA ALA A 58 17.21 10.14 -5.71
C ALA A 58 16.08 10.58 -6.63
N MET A 59 14.94 10.87 -6.06
CA MET A 59 13.78 11.40 -6.78
C MET A 59 13.90 12.89 -6.89
N GLU A 60 14.94 13.34 -7.55
CA GLU A 60 15.00 14.73 -7.97
C GLU A 60 14.29 14.85 -9.30
N THR A 61 13.11 15.45 -9.25
CA THR A 61 12.39 15.89 -10.43
C THR A 61 13.28 16.79 -11.25
N GLY A 62 13.60 16.34 -12.47
CA GLY A 62 14.26 17.19 -13.46
C GLY A 62 15.77 17.18 -13.51
N GLN A 63 16.47 16.28 -12.84
CA GLN A 63 17.92 16.14 -13.04
C GLN A 63 18.26 15.53 -14.40
N ILE A 64 19.13 16.22 -15.11
CA ILE A 64 19.80 15.75 -16.31
C ILE A 64 20.94 14.85 -15.85
N GLU A 65 20.98 13.59 -16.27
CA GLU A 65 22.20 12.81 -16.14
C GLU A 65 23.27 13.41 -17.04
N GLU A 66 24.25 14.06 -16.46
CA GLU A 66 25.33 14.75 -17.19
C GLU A 66 26.18 13.82 -18.07
N ASN A 67 26.07 12.52 -17.90
CA ASN A 67 26.97 11.55 -18.57
C ASN A 67 26.50 11.09 -19.95
N THR A 68 25.25 11.29 -20.35
CA THR A 68 24.74 10.83 -21.65
C THR A 68 24.22 11.95 -22.54
N GLY A 69 24.07 13.16 -22.03
CA GLY A 69 23.47 14.28 -22.79
C GLY A 69 21.97 14.10 -23.06
N ASP A 70 21.38 12.99 -22.69
CA ASP A 70 19.97 12.72 -22.84
C ASP A 70 19.18 13.27 -21.65
N ARG A 71 18.15 14.05 -21.95
CA ARG A 71 17.15 14.46 -20.97
C ARG A 71 16.31 13.23 -20.61
N LEU A 72 16.75 12.47 -19.64
CA LEU A 72 15.87 11.53 -18.96
C LEU A 72 14.90 12.34 -18.11
N ILE A 73 13.75 12.66 -18.69
CA ILE A 73 12.61 13.13 -17.92
C ILE A 73 12.17 11.92 -17.08
N ARG A 74 12.68 11.84 -15.85
CA ARG A 74 12.14 10.88 -14.89
C ARG A 74 10.73 11.38 -14.57
N PRO A 75 9.68 10.64 -14.91
CA PRO A 75 8.34 11.06 -14.55
C PRO A 75 8.24 11.17 -13.04
N GLU A 76 7.59 12.22 -12.56
CA GLU A 76 7.18 12.28 -11.18
C GLU A 76 6.38 11.02 -10.87
N TRP A 77 6.82 10.26 -9.92
CA TRP A 77 6.07 9.10 -9.47
C TRP A 77 5.56 9.34 -8.05
N ASN A 78 4.45 8.72 -7.74
CA ASN A 78 3.76 8.93 -6.47
C ASN A 78 4.35 8.01 -5.40
N ILE A 79 5.57 8.35 -4.93
CA ILE A 79 6.31 7.55 -3.93
C ILE A 79 5.60 7.38 -2.62
N ASN A 80 4.75 8.33 -2.28
CA ASN A 80 3.95 8.27 -1.05
C ASN A 80 2.69 7.42 -1.22
N GLY A 81 2.48 6.83 -2.40
CA GLY A 81 1.36 5.94 -2.67
C GLY A 81 0.08 6.69 -3.02
N MET A 82 -1.06 6.18 -2.58
CA MET A 82 -2.35 6.80 -2.86
C MET A 82 -2.86 7.62 -1.68
N SER A 83 -3.70 8.62 -2.00
CA SER A 83 -4.38 9.44 -1.00
C SER A 83 -5.87 9.57 -1.33
N PRO A 84 -6.78 9.37 -0.37
CA PRO A 84 -8.18 9.69 -0.53
C PRO A 84 -8.47 11.20 -0.40
N ALA A 85 -7.47 12.00 -0.04
CA ALA A 85 -7.55 13.46 0.02
C ALA A 85 -6.74 14.08 -1.12
N PRO A 86 -7.26 15.13 -1.78
CA PRO A 86 -6.53 15.84 -2.83
C PRO A 86 -5.37 16.67 -2.27
N GLY A 87 -4.42 17.03 -3.15
CA GLY A 87 -3.34 17.98 -2.83
C GLY A 87 -2.24 17.44 -1.90
N VAL A 88 -2.17 16.14 -1.70
CA VAL A 88 -1.08 15.51 -0.93
C VAL A 88 0.09 15.23 -1.88
N ALA A 89 1.24 15.83 -1.60
CA ALA A 89 2.41 15.73 -2.46
C ALA A 89 2.85 14.27 -2.65
N HIS A 90 3.27 13.95 -3.88
CA HIS A 90 3.78 12.64 -4.29
C HIS A 90 2.82 11.48 -3.99
N THR A 91 1.51 11.75 -4.09
CA THR A 91 0.46 10.72 -3.98
C THR A 91 -0.49 10.79 -5.16
N GLN A 92 -1.02 9.64 -5.56
CA GLN A 92 -2.17 9.58 -6.44
C GLN A 92 -3.46 9.83 -5.64
N TYR A 93 -4.17 10.90 -5.98
CA TYR A 93 -5.52 11.11 -5.46
C TYR A 93 -6.51 10.17 -6.14
N ALA A 94 -7.29 9.47 -5.33
CA ALA A 94 -8.39 8.64 -5.82
C ALA A 94 -9.38 8.33 -4.70
N THR A 95 -10.65 8.15 -5.05
CA THR A 95 -11.66 7.57 -4.16
C THR A 95 -11.51 6.04 -4.20
N PRO A 96 -11.14 5.39 -3.09
CA PRO A 96 -10.94 3.95 -3.09
C PRO A 96 -12.27 3.19 -3.05
N LEU A 97 -12.30 2.00 -3.62
CA LEU A 97 -13.48 1.12 -3.65
C LEU A 97 -14.16 0.94 -2.28
N PRO A 98 -13.44 0.74 -1.17
CA PRO A 98 -14.10 0.63 0.14
C PRO A 98 -14.90 1.87 0.54
N GLN A 99 -14.44 3.07 0.13
CA GLN A 99 -15.21 4.30 0.37
C GLN A 99 -16.53 4.30 -0.42
N LEU A 100 -16.48 3.90 -1.68
CA LEU A 100 -17.70 3.79 -2.51
C LEU A 100 -18.69 2.77 -1.94
N LEU A 101 -18.18 1.65 -1.46
CA LEU A 101 -19.01 0.63 -0.80
C LEU A 101 -19.61 1.15 0.51
N LYS A 102 -18.83 1.85 1.33
CA LYS A 102 -19.30 2.47 2.56
C LYS A 102 -20.39 3.50 2.28
N ASP A 103 -20.21 4.35 1.26
CA ASP A 103 -21.19 5.35 0.85
C ASP A 103 -22.50 4.71 0.32
N ALA A 104 -22.39 3.50 -0.23
CA ALA A 104 -23.53 2.67 -0.64
C ALA A 104 -24.16 1.89 0.53
N GLY A 105 -23.72 2.11 1.77
CA GLY A 105 -24.29 1.50 2.97
C GLY A 105 -23.69 0.15 3.40
N TYR A 106 -22.59 -0.27 2.78
CA TYR A 106 -21.90 -1.49 3.20
C TYR A 106 -21.07 -1.24 4.47
N PHE A 107 -21.05 -2.24 5.35
CA PHE A 107 -20.13 -2.26 6.48
C PHE A 107 -18.79 -2.84 6.03
N THR A 108 -17.77 -1.99 5.96
CA THR A 108 -16.47 -2.30 5.36
C THR A 108 -15.46 -2.68 6.43
N ILE A 109 -14.79 -3.82 6.25
CA ILE A 109 -13.78 -4.34 7.17
C ILE A 109 -12.48 -4.58 6.41
N HIS A 110 -11.36 -4.08 6.93
CA HIS A 110 -10.02 -4.42 6.48
C HIS A 110 -9.35 -5.34 7.48
N VAL A 111 -8.74 -6.41 6.98
CA VAL A 111 -7.97 -7.35 7.80
C VAL A 111 -6.64 -7.65 7.10
N GLY A 112 -5.55 -7.47 7.82
CA GLY A 112 -4.20 -7.79 7.36
C GLY A 112 -3.47 -6.61 6.70
N LYS A 113 -2.58 -6.89 5.76
CA LYS A 113 -1.70 -5.91 5.12
C LYS A 113 -2.47 -4.83 4.34
N ALA A 114 -2.20 -3.57 4.64
CA ALA A 114 -2.65 -2.40 3.88
C ALA A 114 -1.59 -1.95 2.84
N HIS A 115 -0.55 -1.27 3.26
CA HIS A 115 0.60 -0.87 2.43
C HIS A 115 0.22 -0.11 1.15
N TRP A 116 -0.66 0.88 1.27
CA TRP A 116 -1.10 1.72 0.15
C TRP A 116 -0.38 3.05 0.07
N ALA A 117 0.16 3.51 1.21
CA ALA A 117 0.80 4.80 1.31
C ALA A 117 1.79 4.87 2.47
N SER A 118 2.67 5.87 2.42
CA SER A 118 3.66 6.15 3.46
C SER A 118 3.04 6.78 4.71
N ALA A 119 3.70 6.65 5.85
CA ALA A 119 3.28 7.28 7.10
C ALA A 119 3.14 8.80 6.95
N GLY A 120 2.23 9.40 7.73
CA GLY A 120 1.97 10.83 7.66
C GLY A 120 1.19 11.28 6.43
N THR A 121 0.68 10.35 5.62
CA THR A 121 -0.26 10.65 4.54
C THR A 121 -1.66 10.13 4.87
N PRO A 122 -2.73 10.71 4.30
CA PRO A 122 -4.09 10.22 4.53
C PRO A 122 -4.30 8.76 4.17
N GLY A 123 -3.66 8.27 3.10
CA GLY A 123 -3.75 6.88 2.63
C GLY A 123 -3.07 5.87 3.54
N ALA A 124 -2.29 6.32 4.53
CA ALA A 124 -1.64 5.47 5.52
C ALA A 124 -2.62 4.72 6.42
N SER A 125 -3.81 5.29 6.63
CA SER A 125 -4.83 4.74 7.50
C SER A 125 -5.95 4.08 6.70
N PRO A 126 -6.26 2.79 6.94
CA PRO A 126 -7.41 2.13 6.34
C PRO A 126 -8.76 2.82 6.64
N TYR A 127 -8.89 3.49 7.77
CA TYR A 127 -10.10 4.25 8.09
C TYR A 127 -10.36 5.37 7.09
N ASN A 128 -9.32 6.06 6.66
CA ASN A 128 -9.41 7.11 5.65
C ASN A 128 -9.72 6.55 4.25
N MET A 129 -9.44 5.26 4.04
CA MET A 129 -9.71 4.56 2.79
C MET A 129 -11.16 4.03 2.70
N GLY A 130 -11.99 4.34 3.70
CA GLY A 130 -13.39 3.94 3.72
C GLY A 130 -13.69 2.66 4.51
N PHE A 131 -12.73 2.11 5.23
CA PHE A 131 -12.99 0.99 6.12
C PHE A 131 -13.52 1.47 7.47
N VAL A 132 -14.57 0.80 7.97
CA VAL A 132 -15.16 1.06 9.30
C VAL A 132 -14.37 0.35 10.38
N VAL A 133 -13.85 -0.84 10.06
CA VAL A 133 -13.00 -1.64 10.95
C VAL A 133 -11.67 -1.91 10.26
N ASN A 134 -10.60 -1.79 11.02
CA ASN A 134 -9.26 -2.15 10.58
C ASN A 134 -8.59 -3.05 11.59
N VAL A 135 -8.17 -4.23 11.13
CA VAL A 135 -7.38 -5.19 11.89
C VAL A 135 -6.03 -5.35 11.21
N SER A 136 -4.97 -4.87 11.85
CA SER A 136 -3.58 -4.98 11.41
C SER A 136 -3.15 -4.15 10.20
N GLY A 137 -4.05 -3.44 9.53
CA GLY A 137 -3.67 -2.64 8.35
C GLY A 137 -2.94 -1.36 8.73
N ASN A 138 -1.77 -1.16 8.15
CA ASN A 138 -0.97 0.06 8.27
C ASN A 138 0.01 0.23 7.09
N VAL A 139 0.94 1.17 7.18
CA VAL A 139 1.88 1.54 6.12
C VAL A 139 2.93 0.48 5.81
N ALA A 140 3.10 -0.49 6.65
CA ALA A 140 4.19 -1.42 6.50
C ALA A 140 3.83 -2.61 5.58
N GLY A 141 4.82 -3.09 4.81
CA GLY A 141 4.63 -4.10 3.76
C GLY A 141 4.59 -5.54 4.25
N MET A 142 5.12 -5.83 5.45
CA MET A 142 5.17 -7.17 6.05
C MET A 142 5.43 -7.07 7.56
N PRO A 143 5.00 -8.04 8.37
CA PRO A 143 5.40 -8.14 9.77
C PRO A 143 6.86 -8.63 9.86
N ARG A 144 7.50 -8.41 11.00
CA ARG A 144 8.84 -8.97 11.28
C ARG A 144 8.77 -10.45 11.62
N SER A 145 7.66 -10.89 12.19
CA SER A 145 7.32 -12.27 12.44
C SER A 145 5.85 -12.51 12.11
N TYR A 146 5.52 -13.71 11.73
CA TYR A 146 4.14 -14.17 11.53
C TYR A 146 3.62 -14.97 12.73
N GLN A 147 4.43 -15.08 13.78
CA GLN A 147 4.10 -15.86 14.98
C GLN A 147 3.55 -14.95 16.08
N SER A 148 2.43 -15.34 16.66
CA SER A 148 1.81 -14.59 17.75
C SER A 148 2.65 -14.64 19.05
N GLU A 149 3.35 -15.74 19.30
CA GLU A 149 4.24 -15.91 20.44
C GLU A 149 5.42 -14.93 20.41
N GLU A 150 5.83 -14.53 19.23
CA GLU A 150 6.87 -13.52 19.03
C GLU A 150 6.30 -12.09 19.01
N ASN A 151 5.03 -11.94 19.39
CA ASN A 151 4.31 -10.68 19.29
C ASN A 151 4.44 -10.03 17.90
N TYR A 152 4.47 -10.86 16.86
CA TYR A 152 4.68 -10.45 15.45
C TYR A 152 5.97 -9.64 15.24
N GLY A 153 6.99 -9.85 16.10
CA GLY A 153 8.25 -9.11 16.11
C GLY A 153 8.14 -7.71 16.70
N ASN A 154 7.08 -7.41 17.45
CA ASN A 154 6.91 -6.14 18.17
C ASN A 154 7.86 -6.06 19.35
N THR A 155 8.64 -4.99 19.42
CA THR A 155 9.33 -4.58 20.63
C THR A 155 8.92 -3.16 21.01
N PRO A 156 9.00 -2.77 22.29
CA PRO A 156 8.64 -1.41 22.71
C PRO A 156 9.39 -0.30 21.96
N GLU A 157 10.59 -0.62 21.46
CA GLU A 157 11.47 0.34 20.80
C GLU A 157 11.40 0.29 19.28
N LYS A 158 10.75 -0.72 18.71
CA LYS A 158 10.72 -0.91 17.25
C LYS A 158 9.29 -0.88 16.75
N TRP A 159 9.03 0.11 15.93
CA TRP A 159 7.76 0.27 15.24
C TRP A 159 7.35 -1.00 14.54
N ASN A 160 6.15 -1.45 14.77
CA ASN A 160 5.65 -2.66 14.19
C ASN A 160 4.35 -2.45 13.42
N MET A 161 4.24 -3.25 12.40
CA MET A 161 3.16 -3.31 11.46
C MET A 161 1.84 -3.80 12.02
N LEU A 162 1.92 -4.64 13.03
CA LEU A 162 0.77 -5.24 13.67
C LEU A 162 0.56 -4.68 15.08
N ALA A 163 0.99 -3.45 15.35
CA ALA A 163 0.61 -2.74 16.57
C ALA A 163 -0.91 -2.54 16.64
N VAL A 164 -1.63 -3.62 16.39
CA VAL A 164 -3.05 -3.71 16.62
C VAL A 164 -3.21 -4.36 17.95
N GLN A 165 -3.85 -3.60 18.80
CA GLN A 165 -4.34 -3.92 20.10
C GLN A 165 -4.60 -5.43 20.26
N ASN A 166 -3.87 -6.06 21.17
CA ASN A 166 -4.15 -7.41 21.69
C ASN A 166 -4.31 -8.51 20.63
N MET A 167 -3.50 -8.47 19.56
CA MET A 167 -3.58 -9.51 18.53
C MET A 167 -3.23 -10.90 19.06
N THR A 168 -2.44 -10.99 20.12
CA THR A 168 -2.12 -12.25 20.80
C THR A 168 -3.34 -12.93 21.42
N GLU A 169 -4.38 -12.17 21.80
CA GLU A 169 -5.63 -12.73 22.34
C GLU A 169 -6.53 -13.31 21.24
N TYR A 170 -6.45 -12.77 20.02
CA TYR A 170 -7.32 -13.16 18.91
C TYR A 170 -6.74 -14.25 18.01
N TYR A 171 -5.42 -14.36 17.97
CA TYR A 171 -4.71 -15.27 17.06
C TYR A 171 -3.78 -16.20 17.83
N GLY A 172 -4.17 -16.64 19.01
CA GLY A 172 -3.45 -17.59 19.88
C GLY A 172 -2.51 -18.57 19.19
N PRO A 173 -1.83 -19.43 19.89
CA PRO A 173 -0.81 -20.27 19.30
C PRO A 173 -1.31 -21.08 18.11
#